data_68c1d680a6a01a35c66e228250822832
#
_entry.id   68c1d680a6a01a35c66e228250822832
#
_cell.length_a   1.000
_cell.length_b   1.000
_cell.length_c   1.000
_cell.angle_alpha   90.00
_cell.angle_beta   90.00
_cell.angle_gamma   90.00
#
_symmetry.space_group_name_H-M   'P 1'
#
loop_
_entity.id
_entity.type
_entity.pdbx_description
1 polymer ?
#
loop_
_entity_poly.entity_id
_entity_poly.type
_entity_poly.pdbx_seq_one_letter_code
_entity_poly.pdbx_strand_id
1 'polypeptide(L)'
;MEIEVKGHSGCQIDVINEKDGVFVYKSTADSKYLNRLALQAVKQQKAGAVEYQHIRVPRIYEVKQTDTQTIVKMQYVYSKNFIEFFEQAGFEQVEYLVGALKYFVEYEIGKSKLQTVSASVFQIKFSDIYKKVELNPLFVNNEDIKNILEKCKEVFSNMKDMNIPVGICHGDLTFSNILFNGNNYYLIDFLDSFIETPLQDIVKIRQDTAYRWSQL
;
A
#
# COMPACT_ATOMS: atom_id res chain seq x y z
N MET A 1 20.46 16.81 -9.52
CA MET A 1 19.19 16.81 -10.28
C MET A 1 18.13 16.40 -9.27
N GLU A 2 17.33 17.32 -8.81
CA GLU A 2 16.22 17.02 -7.92
C GLU A 2 15.03 16.66 -8.81
N ILE A 3 14.46 15.49 -8.59
CA ILE A 3 13.23 15.05 -9.27
C ILE A 3 12.14 15.08 -8.22
N GLU A 4 11.30 16.11 -8.27
CA GLU A 4 10.12 16.20 -7.42
C GLU A 4 9.05 15.25 -7.95
N VAL A 5 8.71 14.23 -7.18
CA VAL A 5 7.61 13.31 -7.47
C VAL A 5 6.50 13.57 -6.45
N LYS A 6 5.36 14.08 -6.91
CA LYS A 6 4.19 14.23 -6.03
C LYS A 6 3.54 12.86 -5.80
N GLY A 7 3.69 12.33 -4.60
CA GLY A 7 2.96 11.14 -4.18
C GLY A 7 1.48 11.44 -3.92
N HIS A 8 0.59 10.48 -4.19
CA HIS A 8 -0.85 10.59 -3.91
C HIS A 8 -1.18 10.74 -2.41
N SER A 9 -0.20 10.53 -1.52
CA SER A 9 -0.35 10.60 -0.06
C SER A 9 -0.19 12.00 0.53
N GLY A 10 0.04 13.05 -0.29
CA GLY A 10 0.34 14.40 0.20
C GLY A 10 1.75 14.56 0.79
N CYS A 11 2.60 13.53 0.73
CA CYS A 11 4.00 13.62 1.06
C CYS A 11 4.81 14.17 -0.12
N GLN A 12 5.83 14.97 0.19
CA GLN A 12 6.86 15.35 -0.77
C GLN A 12 7.85 14.19 -0.91
N ILE A 13 8.28 13.91 -2.14
CA ILE A 13 9.27 12.87 -2.44
C ILE A 13 10.38 13.52 -3.26
N ASP A 14 11.61 13.51 -2.70
CA ASP A 14 12.79 14.06 -3.33
C ASP A 14 13.81 12.96 -3.58
N VAL A 15 14.45 12.96 -4.75
CA VAL A 15 15.58 12.09 -5.07
C VAL A 15 16.84 12.92 -5.02
N ILE A 16 17.71 12.65 -4.04
CA ILE A 16 18.89 13.47 -3.75
C ILE A 16 20.15 12.65 -4.00
N ASN A 17 21.09 13.24 -4.77
CA ASN A 17 22.40 12.69 -4.98
C ASN A 17 23.37 13.25 -3.93
N GLU A 18 23.81 12.40 -3.02
CA GLU A 18 24.80 12.71 -1.99
C GLU A 18 26.17 12.11 -2.32
N LYS A 19 27.19 12.40 -1.49
CA LYS A 19 28.55 11.85 -1.69
C LYS A 19 28.58 10.32 -1.66
N ASP A 20 27.69 9.72 -0.86
CA ASP A 20 27.67 8.27 -0.61
C ASP A 20 26.63 7.53 -1.46
N GLY A 21 25.95 8.21 -2.39
CA GLY A 21 24.98 7.62 -3.29
C GLY A 21 23.71 8.43 -3.49
N VAL A 22 22.73 7.81 -4.15
CA VAL A 22 21.42 8.40 -4.41
C VAL A 22 20.42 7.87 -3.40
N PHE A 23 19.62 8.78 -2.81
CA PHE A 23 18.64 8.45 -1.78
C PHE A 23 17.28 9.07 -2.12
N VAL A 24 16.24 8.44 -1.61
CA VAL A 24 14.88 9.00 -1.62
C VAL A 24 14.58 9.57 -0.25
N TYR A 25 14.10 10.80 -0.24
CA TYR A 25 13.58 11.48 0.94
C TYR A 25 12.07 11.62 0.80
N LYS A 26 11.31 10.99 1.68
CA LYS A 26 9.87 11.15 1.79
C LYS A 26 9.57 11.99 3.02
N SER A 27 8.89 13.12 2.85
CA SER A 27 8.65 14.06 3.94
C SER A 27 7.23 14.59 3.96
N THR A 28 6.80 15.00 5.16
CA THR A 28 5.52 15.67 5.35
C THR A 28 5.60 16.69 6.49
N ALA A 29 4.90 17.81 6.34
CA ALA A 29 4.66 18.80 7.39
C ALA A 29 3.17 18.83 7.82
N ASP A 30 2.31 17.96 7.26
CA ASP A 30 0.92 17.82 7.69
C ASP A 30 0.87 17.16 9.06
N SER A 31 0.42 17.91 10.08
CA SER A 31 0.31 17.44 11.46
C SER A 31 -0.50 16.16 11.62
N LYS A 32 -1.48 15.93 10.75
CA LYS A 32 -2.30 14.70 10.73
C LYS A 32 -1.56 13.49 10.17
N TYR A 33 -0.46 13.74 9.43
CA TYR A 33 0.28 12.69 8.73
C TYR A 33 1.67 12.41 9.33
N LEU A 34 2.17 13.25 10.25
CA LEU A 34 3.52 13.09 10.85
C LEU A 34 3.73 11.70 11.45
N ASN A 35 2.87 11.32 12.36
CA ASN A 35 2.93 10.02 13.03
C ASN A 35 2.73 8.85 12.03
N ARG A 36 1.85 9.04 11.08
CA ARG A 36 1.52 8.02 10.09
C ARG A 36 2.73 7.68 9.23
N LEU A 37 3.45 8.69 8.72
CA LEU A 37 4.67 8.48 7.93
C LEU A 37 5.76 7.75 8.74
N ALA A 38 5.93 8.09 10.02
CA ALA A 38 6.88 7.40 10.89
C ALA A 38 6.51 5.93 11.10
N LEU A 39 5.22 5.62 11.34
CA LEU A 39 4.73 4.25 11.50
C LEU A 39 4.89 3.43 10.20
N GLN A 40 4.63 4.03 9.05
CA GLN A 40 4.86 3.41 7.74
C GLN A 40 6.33 3.05 7.54
N ALA A 41 7.25 3.94 7.91
CA ALA A 41 8.68 3.67 7.84
C ALA A 41 9.09 2.49 8.76
N VAL A 42 8.56 2.43 9.97
CA VAL A 42 8.79 1.30 10.90
C VAL A 42 8.26 -0.01 10.32
N LYS A 43 7.07 0.03 9.70
CA LYS A 43 6.48 -1.14 9.03
C LYS A 43 7.37 -1.61 7.87
N GLN A 44 7.83 -0.68 7.03
CA GLN A 44 8.75 -0.97 5.94
C GLN A 44 10.08 -1.54 6.45
N GLN A 45 10.65 -1.03 7.55
CA GLN A 45 11.86 -1.58 8.17
C GLN A 45 11.66 -3.03 8.62
N LYS A 46 10.53 -3.33 9.25
CA LYS A 46 10.20 -4.71 9.68
C LYS A 46 10.08 -5.65 8.48
N ALA A 47 9.41 -5.24 7.43
CA ALA A 47 9.31 -6.01 6.20
C ALA A 47 10.69 -6.19 5.54
N GLY A 48 11.53 -5.15 5.52
CA GLY A 48 12.89 -5.20 4.97
C GLY A 48 13.86 -6.10 5.74
N ALA A 49 13.54 -6.50 6.97
CA ALA A 49 14.30 -7.46 7.75
C ALA A 49 13.98 -8.93 7.39
N VAL A 50 12.98 -9.16 6.55
CA VAL A 50 12.57 -10.49 6.08
C VAL A 50 13.18 -10.76 4.71
N GLU A 51 13.70 -11.97 4.51
CA GLU A 51 14.16 -12.44 3.20
C GLU A 51 12.99 -13.09 2.45
N TYR A 52 12.36 -12.32 1.57
CA TYR A 52 11.37 -12.84 0.63
C TYR A 52 12.06 -13.34 -0.65
N GLN A 53 11.50 -14.37 -1.27
CA GLN A 53 11.98 -14.83 -2.57
C GLN A 53 11.58 -13.81 -3.65
N HIS A 54 12.57 -13.26 -4.37
CA HIS A 54 12.38 -12.28 -5.46
C HIS A 54 11.72 -10.94 -5.09
N ILE A 55 11.22 -10.81 -3.87
CA ILE A 55 10.71 -9.55 -3.33
C ILE A 55 11.79 -8.90 -2.49
N ARG A 56 11.93 -7.59 -2.63
CA ARG A 56 12.82 -6.75 -1.83
C ARG A 56 12.04 -5.58 -1.26
N VAL A 57 12.58 -4.98 -0.24
CA VAL A 57 12.02 -3.76 0.36
C VAL A 57 13.16 -2.73 0.44
N PRO A 58 12.97 -1.51 -0.07
CA PRO A 58 14.00 -0.49 0.01
C PRO A 58 14.39 -0.23 1.46
N ARG A 59 15.69 -0.20 1.72
CA ARG A 59 16.22 0.01 3.07
C ARG A 59 15.89 1.42 3.57
N ILE A 60 15.39 1.53 4.78
CA ILE A 60 15.26 2.79 5.50
C ILE A 60 16.60 3.06 6.22
N TYR A 61 17.21 4.19 5.96
CA TYR A 61 18.46 4.61 6.59
C TYR A 61 18.23 5.47 7.81
N GLU A 62 17.23 6.36 7.74
CA GLU A 62 16.94 7.31 8.81
C GLU A 62 15.47 7.68 8.83
N VAL A 63 14.94 7.89 10.05
CA VAL A 63 13.63 8.50 10.29
C VAL A 63 13.84 9.66 11.25
N LYS A 64 13.57 10.87 10.80
CA LYS A 64 13.58 12.09 11.63
C LYS A 64 12.16 12.57 11.82
N GLN A 65 11.71 12.64 13.06
CA GLN A 65 10.40 13.17 13.42
C GLN A 65 10.55 14.30 14.43
N THR A 66 9.90 15.40 14.14
CA THR A 66 9.74 16.57 15.01
C THR A 66 8.26 16.87 15.17
N ASP A 67 7.91 17.86 15.97
CA ASP A 67 6.52 18.30 16.12
C ASP A 67 5.93 18.93 14.84
N THR A 68 6.78 19.33 13.88
CA THR A 68 6.37 20.04 12.66
C THR A 68 6.67 19.27 11.37
N GLN A 69 7.50 18.26 11.41
CA GLN A 69 7.92 17.55 10.20
C GLN A 69 8.33 16.11 10.51
N THR A 70 8.03 15.21 9.58
CA THR A 70 8.61 13.86 9.52
C THR A 70 9.33 13.69 8.20
N ILE A 71 10.56 13.19 8.25
CA ILE A 71 11.41 12.91 7.09
C ILE A 71 11.89 11.44 7.20
N VAL A 72 11.76 10.72 6.11
CA VAL A 72 12.25 9.34 5.96
C VAL A 72 13.27 9.31 4.83
N LYS A 73 14.52 8.95 5.15
CA LYS A 73 15.59 8.70 4.17
C LYS A 73 15.63 7.22 3.85
N MET A 74 15.51 6.88 2.57
CA MET A 74 15.49 5.49 2.13
C MET A 74 16.32 5.24 0.88
N GLN A 75 16.58 3.98 0.60
CA GLN A 75 17.30 3.51 -0.57
C GLN A 75 16.58 3.97 -1.85
N TYR A 76 17.36 4.56 -2.77
CA TYR A 76 16.91 4.74 -4.14
C TYR A 76 17.04 3.41 -4.89
N VAL A 77 15.99 3.01 -5.58
CA VAL A 77 15.98 1.81 -6.43
C VAL A 77 15.89 2.25 -7.89
N TYR A 78 16.95 1.98 -8.64
CA TYR A 78 16.91 2.18 -10.08
C TYR A 78 16.01 1.11 -10.71
N SER A 79 14.87 1.51 -11.26
CA SER A 79 13.81 0.58 -11.64
C SER A 79 12.94 1.12 -12.75
N LYS A 80 12.20 0.23 -13.39
CA LYS A 80 11.03 0.55 -14.22
C LYS A 80 9.80 0.63 -13.33
N ASN A 81 8.83 1.44 -13.74
CA ASN A 81 7.48 1.42 -13.18
C ASN A 81 6.66 0.25 -13.78
N PHE A 82 5.44 0.05 -13.28
CA PHE A 82 4.59 -1.06 -13.75
C PHE A 82 4.15 -0.90 -15.23
N ILE A 83 3.96 0.33 -15.71
CA ILE A 83 3.59 0.59 -17.12
C ILE A 83 4.73 0.13 -18.03
N GLU A 84 5.94 0.63 -17.77
CA GLU A 84 7.14 0.25 -18.53
C GLU A 84 7.42 -1.26 -18.47
N PHE A 85 7.12 -1.89 -17.33
CA PHE A 85 7.27 -3.33 -17.19
C PHE A 85 6.27 -4.07 -18.08
N PHE A 86 4.97 -3.81 -17.95
CA PHE A 86 3.94 -4.54 -18.69
C PHE A 86 3.94 -4.26 -20.19
N GLU A 87 4.41 -3.09 -20.64
CA GLU A 87 4.61 -2.80 -22.06
C GLU A 87 5.67 -3.69 -22.71
N GLN A 88 6.63 -4.19 -21.95
CA GLN A 88 7.79 -4.95 -22.45
C GLN A 88 7.82 -6.41 -21.97
N ALA A 89 7.02 -6.77 -20.97
CA ALA A 89 7.04 -8.09 -20.36
C ALA A 89 6.45 -9.15 -21.28
N GLY A 90 7.20 -10.23 -21.50
CA GLY A 90 6.68 -11.47 -22.06
C GLY A 90 5.95 -12.29 -21.00
N PHE A 91 5.30 -13.37 -21.46
CA PHE A 91 4.52 -14.26 -20.60
C PHE A 91 5.32 -14.80 -19.40
N GLU A 92 6.53 -15.26 -19.63
CA GLU A 92 7.41 -15.79 -18.56
C GLU A 92 7.73 -14.78 -17.47
N GLN A 93 7.90 -13.49 -17.83
CA GLN A 93 8.17 -12.43 -16.88
C GLN A 93 6.93 -12.12 -16.02
N VAL A 94 5.75 -12.18 -16.62
CA VAL A 94 4.47 -12.02 -15.88
C VAL A 94 4.25 -13.22 -14.95
N GLU A 95 4.49 -14.44 -15.42
CA GLU A 95 4.39 -15.67 -14.60
C GLU A 95 5.35 -15.60 -13.40
N TYR A 96 6.57 -15.13 -13.62
CA TYR A 96 7.56 -14.95 -12.55
C TYR A 96 7.11 -13.90 -11.51
N LEU A 97 6.54 -12.77 -11.96
CA LEU A 97 5.94 -11.76 -11.07
C LEU A 97 4.82 -12.37 -10.23
N VAL A 98 3.90 -13.10 -10.87
CA VAL A 98 2.79 -13.77 -10.18
C VAL A 98 3.32 -14.75 -9.12
N GLY A 99 4.34 -15.55 -9.45
CA GLY A 99 5.00 -16.44 -8.52
C GLY A 99 5.60 -15.72 -7.31
N ALA A 100 6.29 -14.59 -7.55
CA ALA A 100 6.90 -13.78 -6.50
C ALA A 100 5.84 -13.16 -5.56
N LEU A 101 4.76 -12.59 -6.12
CA LEU A 101 3.67 -12.01 -5.33
C LEU A 101 2.90 -13.08 -4.54
N LYS A 102 2.64 -14.23 -5.17
CA LYS A 102 2.02 -15.37 -4.49
C LYS A 102 2.86 -15.82 -3.30
N TYR A 103 4.16 -16.02 -3.48
CA TYR A 103 5.06 -16.39 -2.40
C TYR A 103 5.04 -15.37 -1.25
N PHE A 104 5.07 -14.06 -1.58
CA PHE A 104 5.00 -13.00 -0.58
C PHE A 104 3.73 -13.10 0.27
N VAL A 105 2.56 -13.17 -0.38
CA VAL A 105 1.27 -13.25 0.31
C VAL A 105 1.14 -14.54 1.13
N GLU A 106 1.55 -15.68 0.59
CA GLU A 106 1.55 -16.97 1.31
C GLU A 106 2.46 -16.93 2.53
N TYR A 107 3.64 -16.31 2.43
CA TYR A 107 4.55 -16.13 3.54
C TYR A 107 3.90 -15.28 4.66
N GLU A 108 3.31 -14.15 4.30
CA GLU A 108 2.65 -13.25 5.27
C GLU A 108 1.44 -13.94 5.95
N ILE A 109 0.64 -14.69 5.19
CA ILE A 109 -0.45 -15.51 5.75
C ILE A 109 0.11 -16.56 6.72
N GLY A 110 1.18 -17.27 6.33
CA GLY A 110 1.82 -18.30 7.16
C GLY A 110 2.43 -17.76 8.47
N LYS A 111 2.79 -16.47 8.52
CA LYS A 111 3.30 -15.78 9.71
C LYS A 111 2.20 -15.12 10.55
N SER A 112 1.01 -14.98 9.99
CA SER A 112 -0.14 -14.37 10.66
C SER A 112 -0.75 -15.30 11.71
N LYS A 113 -1.45 -14.69 12.68
CA LYS A 113 -2.23 -15.42 13.68
C LYS A 113 -3.71 -15.30 13.36
N LEU A 114 -4.42 -16.43 13.39
CA LEU A 114 -5.87 -16.40 13.24
C LEU A 114 -6.49 -15.70 14.46
N GLN A 115 -7.27 -14.66 14.21
CA GLN A 115 -7.93 -13.85 15.24
C GLN A 115 -9.38 -13.58 14.86
N THR A 116 -10.25 -13.55 15.86
CA THR A 116 -11.63 -13.11 15.67
C THR A 116 -11.65 -11.60 15.61
N VAL A 117 -12.06 -11.06 14.46
CA VAL A 117 -12.26 -9.61 14.26
C VAL A 117 -13.75 -9.33 14.29
N SER A 118 -14.13 -8.37 15.12
CA SER A 118 -15.54 -7.97 15.26
C SER A 118 -16.06 -7.34 13.99
N ALA A 119 -17.30 -7.66 13.62
CA ALA A 119 -18.03 -7.03 12.53
C ALA A 119 -18.08 -5.51 12.67
N SER A 120 -18.09 -4.99 13.90
CA SER A 120 -18.11 -3.55 14.17
C SER A 120 -16.93 -2.80 13.56
N VAL A 121 -15.74 -3.42 13.45
CA VAL A 121 -14.56 -2.79 12.85
C VAL A 121 -14.81 -2.48 11.37
N PHE A 122 -15.40 -3.42 10.65
CA PHE A 122 -15.77 -3.25 9.23
C PHE A 122 -16.91 -2.27 9.06
N GLN A 123 -17.92 -2.32 9.94
CA GLN A 123 -19.07 -1.42 9.94
C GLN A 123 -18.66 0.04 10.16
N ILE A 124 -17.74 0.30 11.12
CA ILE A 124 -17.18 1.63 11.37
C ILE A 124 -16.44 2.12 10.11
N LYS A 125 -15.57 1.27 9.55
CA LYS A 125 -14.82 1.63 8.35
C LYS A 125 -15.73 1.93 7.16
N PHE A 126 -16.77 1.13 6.97
CA PHE A 126 -17.78 1.38 5.94
C PHE A 126 -18.53 2.70 6.18
N SER A 127 -18.96 2.96 7.42
CA SER A 127 -19.63 4.21 7.78
C SER A 127 -18.79 5.45 7.45
N ASP A 128 -17.47 5.39 7.68
CA ASP A 128 -16.56 6.49 7.33
C ASP A 128 -16.45 6.70 5.80
N ILE A 129 -16.43 5.61 5.04
CA ILE A 129 -16.43 5.67 3.57
C ILE A 129 -17.76 6.21 3.07
N TYR A 130 -18.87 5.68 3.59
CA TYR A 130 -20.23 6.10 3.24
C TYR A 130 -20.40 7.62 3.38
N LYS A 131 -20.02 8.18 4.55
CA LYS A 131 -20.07 9.62 4.81
C LYS A 131 -19.23 10.44 3.83
N LYS A 132 -18.02 9.95 3.49
CA LYS A 132 -17.15 10.64 2.53
C LYS A 132 -17.74 10.67 1.13
N VAL A 133 -18.35 9.58 0.69
CA VAL A 133 -18.99 9.50 -0.64
C VAL A 133 -20.26 10.36 -0.66
N GLU A 134 -21.08 10.29 0.38
CA GLU A 134 -22.32 11.07 0.50
C GLU A 134 -22.06 12.59 0.49
N LEU A 135 -20.93 13.03 1.07
CA LEU A 135 -20.51 14.44 1.09
C LEU A 135 -19.75 14.87 -0.17
N ASN A 136 -19.40 13.96 -1.06
CA ASN A 136 -18.63 14.29 -2.27
C ASN A 136 -19.55 14.91 -3.34
N PRO A 137 -19.30 16.17 -3.79
CA PRO A 137 -20.14 16.84 -4.78
C PRO A 137 -20.27 16.08 -6.12
N LEU A 138 -19.29 15.26 -6.47
CA LEU A 138 -19.29 14.44 -7.69
C LEU A 138 -20.29 13.26 -7.60
N PHE A 139 -20.62 12.82 -6.39
CA PHE A 139 -21.38 11.59 -6.17
C PHE A 139 -22.76 11.82 -5.54
N VAL A 140 -22.95 12.96 -4.87
CA VAL A 140 -24.17 13.26 -4.09
C VAL A 140 -25.47 13.15 -4.89
N ASN A 141 -25.45 13.44 -6.20
CA ASN A 141 -26.60 13.37 -7.09
C ASN A 141 -26.59 12.15 -8.03
N ASN A 142 -25.69 11.20 -7.83
CA ASN A 142 -25.60 10.02 -8.68
C ASN A 142 -26.40 8.86 -8.07
N GLU A 143 -27.53 8.53 -8.69
CA GLU A 143 -28.44 7.48 -8.20
C GLU A 143 -27.82 6.08 -8.24
N ASP A 144 -26.96 5.77 -9.21
CA ASP A 144 -26.28 4.47 -9.26
C ASP A 144 -25.33 4.30 -8.08
N ILE A 145 -24.61 5.37 -7.70
CA ILE A 145 -23.72 5.36 -6.53
C ILE A 145 -24.51 5.19 -5.25
N LYS A 146 -25.64 5.89 -5.11
CA LYS A 146 -26.54 5.72 -3.95
C LYS A 146 -27.04 4.29 -3.84
N ASN A 147 -27.52 3.71 -4.94
CA ASN A 147 -27.99 2.33 -4.97
C ASN A 147 -26.88 1.32 -4.58
N ILE A 148 -25.64 1.55 -5.03
CA ILE A 148 -24.49 0.73 -4.63
C ILE A 148 -24.21 0.89 -3.13
N LEU A 149 -24.22 2.11 -2.60
CA LEU A 149 -23.98 2.38 -1.19
C LEU A 149 -25.03 1.71 -0.29
N GLU A 150 -26.31 1.75 -0.65
CA GLU A 150 -27.38 1.09 0.13
C GLU A 150 -27.21 -0.44 0.12
N LYS A 151 -26.87 -1.04 -1.02
CA LYS A 151 -26.54 -2.47 -1.08
C LYS A 151 -25.34 -2.82 -0.21
N CYS A 152 -24.29 -2.01 -0.24
CA CYS A 152 -23.12 -2.20 0.62
C CYS A 152 -23.52 -2.07 2.10
N LYS A 153 -24.36 -1.09 2.45
CA LYS A 153 -24.84 -0.89 3.82
C LYS A 153 -25.59 -2.11 4.35
N GLU A 154 -26.42 -2.73 3.53
CA GLU A 154 -27.10 -3.97 3.89
C GLU A 154 -26.09 -5.10 4.18
N VAL A 155 -25.09 -5.28 3.32
CA VAL A 155 -24.03 -6.29 3.50
C VAL A 155 -23.28 -6.06 4.80
N PHE A 156 -22.82 -4.83 5.06
CA PHE A 156 -22.05 -4.51 6.26
C PHE A 156 -22.89 -4.58 7.54
N SER A 157 -24.18 -4.23 7.48
CA SER A 157 -25.09 -4.32 8.64
C SER A 157 -25.36 -5.76 9.07
N ASN A 158 -25.38 -6.69 8.12
CA ASN A 158 -25.61 -8.12 8.37
C ASN A 158 -24.33 -8.92 8.61
N MET A 159 -23.17 -8.25 8.66
CA MET A 159 -21.87 -8.86 8.84
C MET A 159 -21.75 -9.47 10.25
N LYS A 160 -21.11 -10.64 10.34
CA LYS A 160 -20.79 -11.30 11.60
C LYS A 160 -19.30 -11.19 11.89
N ASP A 161 -18.91 -11.43 13.11
CA ASP A 161 -17.50 -11.56 13.50
C ASP A 161 -16.83 -12.64 12.64
N MET A 162 -15.60 -12.38 12.23
CA MET A 162 -14.87 -13.26 11.32
C MET A 162 -13.51 -13.65 11.88
N ASN A 163 -13.13 -14.91 11.69
CA ASN A 163 -11.78 -15.37 11.95
C ASN A 163 -10.93 -15.14 10.73
N ILE A 164 -9.97 -14.23 10.84
CA ILE A 164 -9.05 -13.88 9.74
C ILE A 164 -7.59 -13.93 10.20
N PRO A 165 -6.64 -14.16 9.28
CA PRO A 165 -5.22 -14.05 9.58
C PRO A 165 -4.88 -12.57 9.85
N VAL A 166 -4.37 -12.27 11.04
CA VAL A 166 -3.90 -10.93 11.44
C VAL A 166 -2.39 -10.99 11.62
N GLY A 167 -1.68 -10.14 10.90
CA GLY A 167 -0.22 -10.13 10.88
C GLY A 167 0.33 -9.06 9.96
N ILE A 168 1.63 -9.11 9.72
CA ILE A 168 2.31 -8.17 8.83
C ILE A 168 1.70 -8.30 7.43
N CYS A 169 1.48 -7.17 6.78
CA CYS A 169 1.04 -7.08 5.40
C CYS A 169 1.63 -5.80 4.77
N HIS A 170 1.61 -5.67 3.46
CA HIS A 170 1.98 -4.41 2.81
C HIS A 170 0.95 -3.31 3.11
N GLY A 171 -0.33 -3.65 3.02
CA GLY A 171 -1.47 -2.76 3.29
C GLY A 171 -1.97 -1.98 2.08
N ASP A 172 -1.19 -1.91 1.00
CA ASP A 172 -1.56 -1.28 -0.28
C ASP A 172 -0.81 -1.92 -1.45
N LEU A 173 -0.84 -3.24 -1.57
CA LEU A 173 -0.10 -3.99 -2.58
C LEU A 173 -0.77 -3.85 -3.96
N THR A 174 -0.56 -2.69 -4.57
CA THR A 174 -0.96 -2.36 -5.94
C THR A 174 0.25 -2.37 -6.87
N PHE A 175 0.04 -2.47 -8.18
CA PHE A 175 1.15 -2.43 -9.14
C PHE A 175 1.91 -1.11 -9.12
N SER A 176 1.25 0.00 -8.79
CA SER A 176 1.90 1.30 -8.62
C SER A 176 2.93 1.34 -7.48
N ASN A 177 2.81 0.42 -6.52
CA ASN A 177 3.69 0.28 -5.38
C ASN A 177 4.76 -0.81 -5.55
N ILE A 178 4.98 -1.27 -6.79
CA ILE A 178 6.01 -2.23 -7.16
C ILE A 178 7.00 -1.57 -8.11
N LEU A 179 8.27 -1.57 -7.76
CA LEU A 179 9.37 -1.15 -8.62
C LEU A 179 10.06 -2.37 -9.22
N PHE A 180 10.28 -2.35 -10.53
CA PHE A 180 10.80 -3.48 -11.30
C PHE A 180 12.29 -3.28 -11.62
N ASN A 181 13.15 -4.10 -11.01
CA ASN A 181 14.60 -4.08 -11.23
C ASN A 181 15.08 -5.48 -11.61
N GLY A 182 15.19 -5.75 -12.91
CA GLY A 182 15.57 -7.08 -13.40
C GLY A 182 14.62 -8.16 -12.84
N ASN A 183 15.18 -9.13 -12.13
CA ASN A 183 14.44 -10.23 -11.50
C ASN A 183 14.06 -9.94 -10.04
N ASN A 184 14.23 -8.72 -9.56
CA ASN A 184 13.81 -8.32 -8.22
C ASN A 184 12.68 -7.31 -8.31
N TYR A 185 11.68 -7.50 -7.47
CA TYR A 185 10.54 -6.61 -7.31
C TYR A 185 10.65 -5.91 -5.96
N TYR A 186 10.70 -4.58 -5.97
CA TYR A 186 10.80 -3.81 -4.73
C TYR A 186 9.43 -3.28 -4.35
N LEU A 187 8.95 -3.63 -3.15
CA LEU A 187 7.71 -3.10 -2.60
C LEU A 187 7.98 -1.80 -1.86
N ILE A 188 7.24 -0.75 -2.21
CA ILE A 188 7.32 0.59 -1.63
C ILE A 188 5.97 0.99 -1.05
N ASP A 189 5.95 2.04 -0.24
CA ASP A 189 4.72 2.63 0.30
C ASP A 189 3.88 1.66 1.16
N PHE A 190 4.52 1.02 2.13
CA PHE A 190 3.83 0.23 3.15
C PHE A 190 2.84 1.11 3.92
N LEU A 191 1.57 0.73 3.92
CA LEU A 191 0.53 1.49 4.61
C LEU A 191 0.09 0.82 5.91
N ASP A 192 -0.19 1.66 6.91
CA ASP A 192 -0.95 1.27 8.08
C ASP A 192 -2.41 1.00 7.67
N SER A 193 -2.91 -0.16 8.03
CA SER A 193 -4.25 -0.62 7.69
C SER A 193 -5.17 -0.56 8.90
N PHE A 194 -6.48 -0.40 8.68
CA PHE A 194 -7.47 -0.48 9.77
C PHE A 194 -7.50 -1.87 10.44
N ILE A 195 -7.06 -2.88 9.71
CA ILE A 195 -6.69 -4.22 10.22
C ILE A 195 -5.42 -4.63 9.49
N GLU A 196 -4.39 -5.02 10.24
CA GLU A 196 -3.17 -5.58 9.68
C GLU A 196 -3.41 -7.03 9.26
N THR A 197 -3.75 -7.24 7.99
CA THR A 197 -4.04 -8.57 7.44
C THR A 197 -3.54 -8.70 6.00
N PRO A 198 -2.86 -9.82 5.66
CA PRO A 198 -2.45 -10.11 4.27
C PRO A 198 -3.63 -10.23 3.30
N LEU A 199 -4.85 -10.46 3.81
CA LEU A 199 -6.05 -10.48 2.95
C LEU A 199 -6.28 -9.13 2.27
N GLN A 200 -5.83 -8.04 2.90
CA GLN A 200 -5.90 -6.71 2.29
C GLN A 200 -5.03 -6.61 1.05
N ASP A 201 -3.84 -7.22 1.07
CA ASP A 201 -2.93 -7.22 -0.07
C ASP A 201 -3.52 -8.01 -1.26
N ILE A 202 -4.21 -9.12 -0.99
CA ILE A 202 -4.97 -9.85 -2.01
C ILE A 202 -6.04 -8.96 -2.63
N VAL A 203 -6.79 -8.21 -1.82
CA VAL A 203 -7.82 -7.28 -2.31
C VAL A 203 -7.19 -6.19 -3.17
N LYS A 204 -6.04 -5.65 -2.78
CA LYS A 204 -5.34 -4.61 -3.53
C LYS A 204 -4.80 -5.10 -4.88
N ILE A 205 -4.20 -6.27 -4.93
CA ILE A 205 -3.81 -6.92 -6.20
C ILE A 205 -5.04 -7.13 -7.09
N ARG A 206 -6.16 -7.57 -6.50
CA ARG A 206 -7.42 -7.76 -7.24
C ARG A 206 -7.98 -6.44 -7.79
N GLN A 207 -7.83 -5.32 -7.08
CA GLN A 207 -8.21 -4.01 -7.60
C GLN A 207 -7.49 -3.69 -8.91
N ASP A 208 -6.20 -4.00 -9.02
CA ASP A 208 -5.44 -3.80 -10.25
C ASP A 208 -5.80 -4.81 -11.34
N THR A 209 -5.83 -6.09 -11.01
CA THR A 209 -6.02 -7.14 -12.02
C THR A 209 -7.43 -7.20 -12.57
N ALA A 210 -8.46 -6.92 -11.76
CA ALA A 210 -9.86 -6.97 -12.17
C ALA A 210 -10.42 -5.60 -12.60
N TYR A 211 -9.92 -4.51 -11.99
CA TYR A 211 -10.52 -3.17 -12.16
C TYR A 211 -9.53 -2.13 -12.68
N ARG A 212 -8.27 -2.51 -12.94
CA ARG A 212 -7.21 -1.64 -13.50
C ARG A 212 -6.96 -0.38 -12.67
N TRP A 213 -7.03 -0.51 -11.34
CA TRP A 213 -6.97 0.61 -10.40
C TRP A 213 -5.76 1.54 -10.62
N SER A 214 -4.56 0.96 -10.81
CA SER A 214 -3.34 1.74 -11.04
C SER A 214 -3.28 2.43 -12.41
N GLN A 215 -4.27 2.23 -13.29
CA GLN A 215 -4.36 2.86 -14.60
C GLN A 215 -5.38 4.01 -14.64
N LEU A 216 -6.17 4.18 -13.57
CA LEU A 216 -7.14 5.27 -13.42
C LEU A 216 -6.47 6.54 -12.90
#